data_ae1b7eda50ba4980eb502c885a14af90
#
_entry.id   ae1b7eda50ba4980eb502c885a14af90
#
_cell.length_a   1.000
_cell.length_b   1.000
_cell.length_c   1.000
_cell.angle_alpha   90.00
_cell.angle_beta   90.00
_cell.angle_gamma   90.00
#
_symmetry.space_group_name_H-M   'P 1'
#
loop_
_entity.id
_entity.type
_entity.pdbx_description
1 polymer ?
#
loop_
_entity_poly.entity_id
_entity_poly.type
_entity_poly.pdbx_seq_one_letter_code
_entity_poly.pdbx_strand_id
1 'polypeptide(L)'
;MTERPTVWFRPLWLALLIIVIAALTTGYTCITPFAAFAVIAATTLSRRDAVILTVALWLTNQVVGFGVLNYPWTASTFAWGLAIGAAAVIGTLAAQWAVRRLAAAPIVARMTAGFVAAFVLYEIALYVVAVSMLGGTEAFAPAIVGQVLFANAVTLVGLVALHQLVVIGAAVLSRRRRAQASRARLA
;
A
#
# COMPACT_ATOMS: atom_id res chain seq x y z
N MET A 1 -10.43 26.99 1.40
CA MET A 1 -9.39 26.97 0.34
C MET A 1 -8.42 25.86 0.67
N THR A 2 -8.63 24.68 0.11
CA THR A 2 -7.73 23.51 0.28
C THR A 2 -6.54 23.75 -0.64
N GLU A 3 -5.41 24.17 -0.04
CA GLU A 3 -4.15 24.25 -0.77
C GLU A 3 -3.82 22.85 -1.31
N ARG A 4 -3.72 22.71 -2.62
CA ARG A 4 -3.22 21.50 -3.26
C ARG A 4 -1.81 21.26 -2.73
N PRO A 5 -1.48 20.04 -2.27
CA PRO A 5 -0.12 19.73 -1.84
C PRO A 5 0.85 20.06 -2.99
N THR A 6 1.95 20.70 -2.64
CA THR A 6 2.99 21.14 -3.58
C THR A 6 3.42 19.96 -4.48
N VAL A 7 3.77 20.22 -5.73
CA VAL A 7 4.16 19.24 -6.75
C VAL A 7 5.20 18.23 -6.26
N TRP A 8 6.05 18.63 -5.31
CA TRP A 8 7.09 17.81 -4.69
C TRP A 8 6.57 16.78 -3.65
N PHE A 9 5.36 16.95 -3.15
CA PHE A 9 4.81 16.04 -2.12
C PHE A 9 4.51 14.64 -2.68
N ARG A 10 4.01 14.55 -3.92
CA ARG A 10 3.65 13.25 -4.55
C ARG A 10 4.86 12.33 -4.74
N PRO A 11 5.96 12.75 -5.42
CA PRO A 11 7.09 11.86 -5.64
C PRO A 11 7.79 11.46 -4.33
N LEU A 12 7.90 12.37 -3.36
CA LEU A 12 8.45 12.04 -2.05
C LEU A 12 7.58 11.03 -1.28
N TRP A 13 6.26 11.18 -1.35
CA TRP A 13 5.33 10.25 -0.73
C TRP A 13 5.42 8.85 -1.37
N LEU A 14 5.46 8.77 -2.69
CA LEU A 14 5.64 7.53 -3.43
C LEU A 14 6.98 6.85 -3.09
N ALA A 15 8.07 7.61 -3.09
CA ALA A 15 9.39 7.10 -2.73
C ALA A 15 9.42 6.55 -1.29
N LEU A 16 8.79 7.26 -0.35
CA LEU A 16 8.69 6.82 1.04
C LEU A 16 7.93 5.49 1.16
N LEU A 17 6.82 5.33 0.44
CA LEU A 17 6.05 4.08 0.44
C LEU A 17 6.86 2.92 -0.15
N ILE A 18 7.66 3.16 -1.19
CA ILE A 18 8.55 2.14 -1.77
C ILE A 18 9.65 1.74 -0.78
N ILE A 19 10.24 2.69 -0.06
CA ILE A 19 11.24 2.39 0.99
C ILE A 19 10.60 1.56 2.11
N VAL A 20 9.40 1.93 2.56
CA VAL A 20 8.70 1.20 3.61
C VAL A 20 8.41 -0.25 3.18
N ILE A 21 7.95 -0.49 1.94
CA ILE A 21 7.70 -1.87 1.50
C ILE A 21 8.99 -2.67 1.40
N ALA A 22 10.09 -2.09 0.89
CA ALA A 22 11.37 -2.78 0.84
C ALA A 22 11.82 -3.21 2.24
N ALA A 23 11.72 -2.34 3.24
CA ALA A 23 12.02 -2.65 4.63
C ALA A 23 11.09 -3.73 5.21
N LEU A 24 9.79 -3.66 4.93
CA LEU A 24 8.83 -4.66 5.40
C LEU A 24 9.05 -6.03 4.73
N THR A 25 9.36 -6.06 3.44
CA THR A 25 9.62 -7.31 2.71
C THR A 25 10.87 -8.03 3.25
N THR A 26 11.89 -7.29 3.68
CA THR A 26 13.07 -7.89 4.32
C THR A 26 12.81 -8.37 5.75
N GLY A 27 11.91 -7.70 6.48
CA GLY A 27 11.56 -8.05 7.87
C GLY A 27 10.52 -9.17 8.00
N TYR A 28 9.56 -9.20 7.11
CA TYR A 28 8.49 -10.21 7.05
C TYR A 28 8.73 -11.11 5.83
N THR A 29 9.47 -12.19 5.99
CA THR A 29 9.98 -13.04 4.90
C THR A 29 8.92 -13.63 3.95
N CYS A 30 7.63 -13.63 4.32
CA CYS A 30 6.54 -14.19 3.49
C CYS A 30 5.26 -13.34 3.45
N ILE A 31 5.19 -12.20 4.15
CA ILE A 31 3.94 -11.42 4.27
C ILE A 31 4.16 -10.02 3.73
N THR A 32 3.71 -9.76 2.50
CA THR A 32 3.69 -8.41 1.94
C THR A 32 2.32 -7.77 2.16
N PRO A 33 2.21 -6.65 2.89
CA PRO A 33 0.92 -6.08 3.31
C PRO A 33 0.26 -5.24 2.20
N PHE A 34 -0.01 -5.83 1.03
CA PHE A 34 -0.57 -5.13 -0.13
C PHE A 34 -1.92 -4.46 0.15
N ALA A 35 -2.79 -5.06 0.99
CA ALA A 35 -4.08 -4.47 1.31
C ALA A 35 -3.94 -3.14 2.08
N ALA A 36 -2.95 -3.03 2.99
CA ALA A 36 -2.66 -1.80 3.70
C ALA A 36 -2.22 -0.67 2.74
N PHE A 37 -1.29 -0.98 1.82
CA PHE A 37 -0.85 -0.03 0.80
C PHE A 37 -1.98 0.35 -0.16
N ALA A 38 -2.84 -0.60 -0.54
CA ALA A 38 -4.01 -0.36 -1.39
C ALA A 38 -4.94 0.70 -0.79
N VAL A 39 -5.22 0.63 0.52
CA VAL A 39 -6.08 1.61 1.21
C VAL A 39 -5.44 2.99 1.27
N ILE A 40 -4.17 3.08 1.64
CA ILE A 40 -3.44 4.36 1.66
C ILE A 40 -3.41 4.97 0.25
N ALA A 41 -3.12 4.17 -0.77
CA ALA A 41 -3.15 4.63 -2.15
C ALA A 41 -4.56 5.07 -2.59
N ALA A 42 -5.60 4.33 -2.22
CA ALA A 42 -6.99 4.65 -2.57
C ALA A 42 -7.48 5.96 -1.92
N THR A 43 -6.97 6.32 -0.75
CA THR A 43 -7.38 7.52 -0.01
C THR A 43 -6.54 8.75 -0.31
N THR A 44 -5.28 8.58 -0.79
CA THR A 44 -4.32 9.68 -0.96
C THR A 44 -3.95 9.97 -2.41
N LEU A 45 -4.16 9.02 -3.33
CA LEU A 45 -3.69 9.10 -4.72
C LEU A 45 -4.83 9.04 -5.74
N SER A 46 -4.52 9.45 -6.99
CA SER A 46 -5.40 9.21 -8.12
C SER A 46 -5.47 7.71 -8.46
N ARG A 47 -6.49 7.30 -9.22
CA ARG A 47 -6.63 5.89 -9.64
C ARG A 47 -5.38 5.37 -10.36
N ARG A 48 -4.86 6.17 -11.29
CA ARG A 48 -3.67 5.83 -12.06
C ARG A 48 -2.45 5.68 -11.17
N ASP A 49 -2.22 6.65 -10.28
CA ASP A 49 -1.05 6.64 -9.39
C ASP A 49 -1.09 5.49 -8.38
N ALA A 50 -2.28 5.14 -7.88
CA ALA A 50 -2.44 4.00 -6.97
C ALA A 50 -2.08 2.67 -7.65
N VAL A 51 -2.50 2.47 -8.91
CA VAL A 51 -2.12 1.27 -9.68
C VAL A 51 -0.62 1.28 -9.98
N ILE A 52 -0.05 2.40 -10.41
CA ILE A 52 1.40 2.53 -10.64
C ILE A 52 2.18 2.22 -9.36
N LEU A 53 1.75 2.76 -8.22
CA LEU A 53 2.35 2.45 -6.92
C LEU A 53 2.27 0.95 -6.62
N THR A 54 1.11 0.33 -6.78
CA THR A 54 0.94 -1.11 -6.52
C THR A 54 1.88 -1.95 -7.37
N VAL A 55 2.02 -1.63 -8.66
CA VAL A 55 2.97 -2.31 -9.55
C VAL A 55 4.41 -2.09 -9.09
N ALA A 56 4.77 -0.87 -8.70
CA ALA A 56 6.10 -0.56 -8.19
C ALA A 56 6.41 -1.32 -6.87
N LEU A 57 5.45 -1.39 -5.96
CA LEU A 57 5.57 -2.15 -4.71
C LEU A 57 5.72 -3.65 -4.98
N TRP A 58 4.94 -4.19 -5.91
CA TRP A 58 5.06 -5.58 -6.34
C TRP A 58 6.43 -5.86 -6.97
N LEU A 59 6.91 -5.01 -7.88
CA LEU A 59 8.25 -5.15 -8.46
C LEU A 59 9.34 -5.08 -7.39
N THR A 60 9.23 -4.17 -6.43
CA THR A 60 10.16 -4.10 -5.29
C THR A 60 10.16 -5.40 -4.50
N ASN A 61 8.98 -5.98 -4.23
CA ASN A 61 8.87 -7.28 -3.57
C ASN A 61 9.54 -8.39 -4.39
N GLN A 62 9.37 -8.43 -5.73
CA GLN A 62 10.03 -9.42 -6.58
C GLN A 62 11.56 -9.24 -6.58
N VAL A 63 12.05 -8.00 -6.69
CA VAL A 63 13.50 -7.72 -6.64
C VAL A 63 14.10 -8.15 -5.30
N VAL A 64 13.44 -7.86 -4.19
CA VAL A 64 13.89 -8.30 -2.87
C VAL A 64 13.78 -9.83 -2.75
N GLY A 65 12.70 -10.43 -3.21
CA GLY A 65 12.49 -11.88 -3.17
C GLY A 65 13.60 -12.65 -3.90
N PHE A 66 13.84 -12.31 -5.16
CA PHE A 66 14.84 -13.01 -5.99
C PHE A 66 16.28 -12.56 -5.70
N GLY A 67 16.49 -11.27 -5.39
CA GLY A 67 17.83 -10.71 -5.23
C GLY A 67 18.40 -10.80 -3.82
N VAL A 68 17.54 -10.77 -2.77
CA VAL A 68 17.96 -10.75 -1.37
C VAL A 68 17.57 -12.03 -0.63
N LEU A 69 16.32 -12.47 -0.81
CA LEU A 69 15.77 -13.64 -0.09
C LEU A 69 16.04 -14.96 -0.81
N ASN A 70 16.72 -14.93 -1.97
CA ASN A 70 17.12 -16.10 -2.75
C ASN A 70 15.93 -17.01 -3.13
N TYR A 71 14.82 -16.44 -3.56
CA TYR A 71 13.69 -17.23 -4.06
C TYR A 71 14.14 -18.13 -5.20
N PRO A 72 13.68 -19.40 -5.24
CA PRO A 72 14.09 -20.33 -6.29
C PRO A 72 13.61 -19.86 -7.67
N TRP A 73 14.50 -19.92 -8.66
CA TRP A 73 14.26 -19.51 -10.05
C TRP A 73 13.49 -20.62 -10.81
N THR A 74 12.27 -20.90 -10.38
CA THR A 74 11.41 -21.94 -10.98
C THR A 74 10.18 -21.31 -11.64
N ALA A 75 9.60 -22.02 -12.61
CA ALA A 75 8.36 -21.58 -13.28
C ALA A 75 7.22 -21.36 -12.26
N SER A 76 7.12 -22.18 -11.22
CA SER A 76 6.11 -22.05 -10.16
C SER A 76 6.32 -20.75 -9.36
N THR A 77 7.55 -20.43 -8.98
CA THR A 77 7.85 -19.19 -8.24
C THR A 77 7.50 -17.93 -9.07
N PHE A 78 7.82 -17.95 -10.36
CA PHE A 78 7.43 -16.84 -11.25
C PHE A 78 5.92 -16.74 -11.43
N ALA A 79 5.23 -17.87 -11.59
CA ALA A 79 3.77 -17.91 -11.72
C ALA A 79 3.09 -17.36 -10.45
N TRP A 80 3.56 -17.75 -9.25
CA TRP A 80 3.08 -17.19 -7.99
C TRP A 80 3.40 -15.68 -7.88
N GLY A 81 4.60 -15.25 -8.29
CA GLY A 81 4.96 -13.85 -8.34
C GLY A 81 3.99 -13.02 -9.18
N LEU A 82 3.63 -13.50 -10.38
CA LEU A 82 2.65 -12.84 -11.25
C LEU A 82 1.23 -12.86 -10.65
N ALA A 83 0.81 -13.97 -10.04
CA ALA A 83 -0.49 -14.09 -9.38
C ALA A 83 -0.62 -13.07 -8.23
N ILE A 84 0.43 -12.92 -7.40
CA ILE A 84 0.50 -11.93 -6.33
C ILE A 84 0.37 -10.51 -6.89
N GLY A 85 1.07 -10.19 -7.98
CA GLY A 85 0.97 -8.89 -8.63
C GLY A 85 -0.44 -8.59 -9.15
N ALA A 86 -1.06 -9.56 -9.83
CA ALA A 86 -2.43 -9.43 -10.33
C ALA A 86 -3.43 -9.26 -9.17
N ALA A 87 -3.33 -10.08 -8.12
CA ALA A 87 -4.16 -9.99 -6.92
C ALA A 87 -4.00 -8.63 -6.21
N ALA A 88 -2.77 -8.10 -6.12
CA ALA A 88 -2.50 -6.78 -5.53
C ALA A 88 -3.18 -5.65 -6.32
N VAL A 89 -3.17 -5.72 -7.65
CA VAL A 89 -3.89 -4.75 -8.50
C VAL A 89 -5.41 -4.87 -8.30
N ILE A 90 -5.95 -6.08 -8.28
CA ILE A 90 -7.38 -6.34 -8.01
C ILE A 90 -7.76 -5.76 -6.64
N GLY A 91 -7.00 -6.03 -5.59
CA GLY A 91 -7.20 -5.49 -4.26
C GLY A 91 -7.17 -3.95 -4.23
N THR A 92 -6.23 -3.34 -4.95
CA THR A 92 -6.14 -1.87 -5.06
C THR A 92 -7.36 -1.27 -5.75
N LEU A 93 -7.85 -1.87 -6.81
CA LEU A 93 -9.06 -1.43 -7.51
C LEU A 93 -10.30 -1.60 -6.62
N ALA A 94 -10.36 -2.69 -5.85
CA ALA A 94 -11.42 -2.94 -4.88
C ALA A 94 -11.44 -1.91 -3.76
N ALA A 95 -10.26 -1.59 -3.18
CA ALA A 95 -10.14 -0.54 -2.18
C ALA A 95 -10.64 0.81 -2.71
N GLN A 96 -10.23 1.17 -3.92
CA GLN A 96 -10.65 2.42 -4.55
C GLN A 96 -12.15 2.48 -4.81
N TRP A 97 -12.74 1.37 -5.24
CA TRP A 97 -14.19 1.28 -5.45
C TRP A 97 -14.94 1.46 -4.12
N ALA A 98 -14.53 0.74 -3.06
CA ALA A 98 -15.16 0.83 -1.74
C ALA A 98 -15.04 2.24 -1.13
N VAL A 99 -13.85 2.84 -1.17
CA VAL A 99 -13.59 4.20 -0.67
C VAL A 99 -14.46 5.24 -1.39
N ARG A 100 -14.67 5.09 -2.71
CA ARG A 100 -15.50 6.02 -3.49
C ARG A 100 -16.98 5.82 -3.24
N ARG A 101 -17.44 4.58 -3.08
CA ARG A 101 -18.86 4.28 -2.76
C ARG A 101 -19.28 4.88 -1.43
N LEU A 102 -18.35 4.99 -0.49
CA LEU A 102 -18.57 5.57 0.82
C LEU A 102 -18.06 7.01 0.94
N ALA A 103 -18.04 7.79 -0.15
CA ALA A 103 -17.45 9.14 -0.15
C ALA A 103 -18.08 10.09 0.90
N ALA A 104 -19.35 9.92 1.24
CA ALA A 104 -20.04 10.70 2.26
C ALA A 104 -19.79 10.21 3.70
N ALA A 105 -19.20 9.02 3.89
CA ALA A 105 -18.97 8.45 5.20
C ALA A 105 -17.68 9.02 5.84
N PRO A 106 -17.55 8.92 7.18
CA PRO A 106 -16.32 9.27 7.88
C PRO A 106 -15.12 8.52 7.33
N ILE A 107 -13.93 9.15 7.39
CA ILE A 107 -12.70 8.59 6.81
C ILE A 107 -12.39 7.19 7.35
N VAL A 108 -12.64 6.93 8.64
CA VAL A 108 -12.43 5.62 9.26
C VAL A 108 -13.28 4.55 8.57
N ALA A 109 -14.58 4.79 8.37
CA ALA A 109 -15.48 3.84 7.69
C ALA A 109 -15.03 3.58 6.25
N ARG A 110 -14.60 4.61 5.53
CA ARG A 110 -14.07 4.50 4.16
C ARG A 110 -12.80 3.64 4.12
N MET A 111 -11.87 3.86 5.05
CA MET A 111 -10.62 3.10 5.13
C MET A 111 -10.88 1.65 5.54
N THR A 112 -11.76 1.41 6.51
CA THR A 112 -12.15 0.05 6.91
C THR A 112 -12.79 -0.71 5.76
N ALA A 113 -13.75 -0.12 5.05
CA ALA A 113 -14.39 -0.75 3.90
C ALA A 113 -13.38 -1.00 2.76
N GLY A 114 -12.49 -0.06 2.49
CA GLY A 114 -11.39 -0.22 1.53
C GLY A 114 -10.46 -1.36 1.91
N PHE A 115 -10.13 -1.48 3.20
CA PHE A 115 -9.26 -2.53 3.72
C PHE A 115 -9.90 -3.91 3.58
N VAL A 116 -11.14 -4.05 4.01
CA VAL A 116 -11.88 -5.31 3.88
C VAL A 116 -12.01 -5.71 2.41
N ALA A 117 -12.40 -4.79 1.53
CA ALA A 117 -12.53 -5.08 0.11
C ALA A 117 -11.20 -5.48 -0.53
N ALA A 118 -10.11 -4.77 -0.23
CA ALA A 118 -8.78 -5.10 -0.74
C ALA A 118 -8.31 -6.47 -0.26
N PHE A 119 -8.39 -6.71 1.04
CA PHE A 119 -7.93 -7.95 1.66
C PHE A 119 -8.70 -9.16 1.15
N VAL A 120 -10.03 -9.09 1.19
CA VAL A 120 -10.89 -10.20 0.77
C VAL A 120 -10.68 -10.55 -0.71
N LEU A 121 -10.66 -9.54 -1.60
CA LEU A 121 -10.47 -9.83 -3.02
C LEU A 121 -9.03 -10.27 -3.36
N TYR A 122 -8.04 -9.80 -2.62
CA TYR A 122 -6.67 -10.29 -2.73
C TYR A 122 -6.58 -11.78 -2.36
N GLU A 123 -7.10 -12.17 -1.20
CA GLU A 123 -7.09 -13.55 -0.73
C GLU A 123 -7.89 -14.48 -1.65
N ILE A 124 -9.09 -14.05 -2.10
CA ILE A 124 -9.91 -14.82 -3.04
C ILE A 124 -9.16 -15.01 -4.37
N ALA A 125 -8.54 -13.98 -4.92
CA ALA A 125 -7.81 -14.08 -6.18
C ALA A 125 -6.66 -15.10 -6.08
N LEU A 126 -5.88 -15.06 -5.01
CA LEU A 126 -4.80 -16.02 -4.77
C LEU A 126 -5.33 -17.43 -4.51
N TYR A 127 -6.41 -17.58 -3.74
CA TYR A 127 -7.02 -18.88 -3.48
C TYR A 127 -7.53 -19.54 -4.76
N VAL A 128 -8.16 -18.76 -5.64
CA VAL A 128 -8.61 -19.27 -6.96
C VAL A 128 -7.42 -19.77 -7.78
N VAL A 129 -6.30 -19.06 -7.81
CA VAL A 129 -5.09 -19.51 -8.50
C VAL A 129 -4.51 -20.77 -7.86
N ALA A 130 -4.50 -20.85 -6.53
CA ALA A 130 -4.04 -22.02 -5.80
C ALA A 130 -4.85 -23.29 -6.15
N VAL A 131 -6.18 -23.18 -6.10
CA VAL A 131 -7.07 -24.33 -6.38
C VAL A 131 -7.06 -24.73 -7.84
N SER A 132 -6.97 -23.77 -8.77
CA SER A 132 -7.14 -24.07 -10.20
C SER A 132 -5.85 -24.38 -10.95
N MET A 133 -4.68 -23.88 -10.48
CA MET A 133 -3.47 -23.90 -11.32
C MET A 133 -2.18 -24.29 -10.59
N LEU A 134 -1.89 -23.71 -9.43
CA LEU A 134 -0.56 -23.74 -8.83
C LEU A 134 -0.43 -24.63 -7.58
N GLY A 135 -1.54 -25.07 -7.00
CA GLY A 135 -1.52 -25.77 -5.71
C GLY A 135 -1.22 -24.85 -4.52
N GLY A 136 -0.85 -25.42 -3.37
CA GLY A 136 -0.47 -24.62 -2.18
C GLY A 136 -1.66 -24.09 -1.37
N THR A 137 -2.79 -24.80 -1.38
CA THR A 137 -4.02 -24.41 -0.66
C THR A 137 -3.85 -24.38 0.86
N GLU A 138 -2.84 -25.06 1.39
CA GLU A 138 -2.45 -25.04 2.80
C GLU A 138 -2.04 -23.65 3.29
N ALA A 139 -1.55 -22.76 2.40
CA ALA A 139 -1.25 -21.36 2.73
C ALA A 139 -2.50 -20.55 3.12
N PHE A 140 -3.69 -21.06 2.81
CA PHE A 140 -4.96 -20.41 3.15
C PHE A 140 -5.61 -20.99 4.42
N ALA A 141 -4.87 -21.73 5.23
CA ALA A 141 -5.33 -22.14 6.55
C ALA A 141 -5.71 -20.92 7.39
N PRO A 142 -6.80 -20.96 8.19
CA PRO A 142 -7.30 -19.82 8.95
C PRO A 142 -6.24 -19.12 9.81
N ALA A 143 -5.31 -19.88 10.37
CA ALA A 143 -4.21 -19.33 11.17
C ALA A 143 -3.26 -18.46 10.33
N ILE A 144 -2.93 -18.90 9.10
CA ILE A 144 -2.04 -18.17 8.19
C ILE A 144 -2.73 -16.90 7.67
N VAL A 145 -3.98 -17.03 7.19
CA VAL A 145 -4.78 -15.89 6.74
C VAL A 145 -4.96 -14.87 7.88
N GLY A 146 -5.17 -15.35 9.12
CA GLY A 146 -5.24 -14.48 10.30
C GLY A 146 -3.94 -13.71 10.57
N GLN A 147 -2.77 -14.33 10.40
CA GLN A 147 -1.47 -13.67 10.51
C GLN A 147 -1.27 -12.60 9.41
N VAL A 148 -1.65 -12.93 8.16
CA VAL A 148 -1.59 -11.97 7.03
C VAL A 148 -2.52 -10.80 7.27
N LEU A 149 -3.74 -11.04 7.75
CA LEU A 149 -4.69 -9.99 8.12
C LEU A 149 -4.13 -9.08 9.20
N PHE A 150 -3.58 -9.67 10.27
CA PHE A 150 -2.98 -8.91 11.38
C PHE A 150 -1.81 -8.04 10.91
N ALA A 151 -0.88 -8.59 10.11
CA ALA A 151 0.24 -7.85 9.55
C ALA A 151 -0.22 -6.68 8.67
N ASN A 152 -1.24 -6.91 7.82
CA ASN A 152 -1.86 -5.85 7.02
C ASN A 152 -2.50 -4.77 7.89
N ALA A 153 -3.23 -5.14 8.95
CA ALA A 153 -3.89 -4.19 9.84
C ALA A 153 -2.87 -3.31 10.59
N VAL A 154 -1.82 -3.91 11.16
CA VAL A 154 -0.73 -3.19 11.84
C VAL A 154 -0.02 -2.25 10.87
N THR A 155 0.27 -2.73 9.65
CA THR A 155 0.89 -1.90 8.61
C THR A 155 0.00 -0.73 8.22
N LEU A 156 -1.32 -0.93 8.08
CA LEU A 156 -2.25 0.17 7.78
C LEU A 156 -2.21 1.24 8.85
N VAL A 157 -2.23 0.87 10.13
CA VAL A 157 -2.13 1.83 11.24
C VAL A 157 -0.80 2.60 11.17
N GLY A 158 0.31 1.91 10.93
CA GLY A 158 1.63 2.54 10.75
C GLY A 158 1.68 3.51 9.57
N LEU A 159 1.11 3.13 8.42
CA LEU A 159 1.05 3.99 7.23
C LEU A 159 0.16 5.21 7.44
N VAL A 160 -0.96 5.07 8.16
CA VAL A 160 -1.81 6.21 8.53
C VAL A 160 -1.06 7.17 9.44
N ALA A 161 -0.38 6.67 10.47
CA ALA A 161 0.43 7.48 11.37
C ALA A 161 1.54 8.21 10.61
N LEU A 162 2.26 7.51 9.74
CA LEU A 162 3.30 8.09 8.88
C LEU A 162 2.73 9.18 7.98
N HIS A 163 1.58 8.95 7.34
CA HIS A 163 0.91 9.96 6.51
C HIS A 163 0.59 11.23 7.30
N GLN A 164 0.04 11.08 8.51
CA GLN A 164 -0.27 12.22 9.38
C GLN A 164 0.99 13.00 9.76
N LEU A 165 2.08 12.31 10.11
CA LEU A 165 3.36 12.95 10.42
C LEU A 165 3.90 13.75 9.24
N VAL A 166 3.84 13.21 8.03
CA VAL A 166 4.28 13.90 6.81
C VAL A 166 3.42 15.14 6.53
N VAL A 167 2.09 15.05 6.69
CA VAL A 167 1.17 16.19 6.50
C VAL A 167 1.42 17.27 7.53
N ILE A 168 1.56 16.93 8.81
CA ILE A 168 1.85 17.88 9.90
C ILE A 168 3.21 18.54 9.66
N GLY A 169 4.24 17.77 9.34
CA GLY A 169 5.59 18.27 9.04
C GLY A 169 5.58 19.28 7.88
N ALA A 170 4.89 18.96 6.80
CA ALA A 170 4.74 19.86 5.64
C ALA A 170 4.03 21.17 6.03
N ALA A 171 2.98 21.09 6.87
CA ALA A 171 2.26 22.28 7.36
C ALA A 171 3.14 23.17 8.24
N VAL A 172 3.94 22.59 9.13
CA VAL A 172 4.88 23.34 9.99
C VAL A 172 5.95 24.06 9.15
N LEU A 173 6.54 23.36 8.18
CA LEU A 173 7.56 23.94 7.31
C LEU A 173 7.01 25.09 6.44
N SER A 174 5.80 24.94 5.93
CA SER A 174 5.14 26.00 5.16
C SER A 174 4.89 27.26 5.99
N ARG A 175 4.44 27.10 7.24
CA ARG A 175 4.25 28.22 8.19
C ARG A 175 5.57 28.94 8.48
N ARG A 176 6.66 28.21 8.73
CA ARG A 176 7.99 28.80 8.97
C ARG A 176 8.49 29.61 7.77
N ARG A 177 8.36 29.10 6.54
CA ARG A 177 8.73 29.81 5.31
C ARG A 177 7.93 31.09 5.12
N ARG A 178 6.62 31.09 5.39
CA ARG A 178 5.77 32.30 5.32
C ARG A 178 6.19 33.33 6.36
N ALA A 179 6.48 32.95 7.58
CA ALA A 179 6.94 33.85 8.64
C ALA A 179 8.29 34.50 8.30
N GLN A 180 9.23 33.75 7.72
CA GLN A 180 10.53 34.26 7.26
C GLN A 180 10.35 35.27 6.11
N ALA A 181 9.51 34.92 5.11
CA ALA A 181 9.23 35.81 3.99
C ALA A 181 8.56 37.14 4.43
N SER A 182 7.68 37.09 5.44
CA SER A 182 7.06 38.28 6.02
C SER A 182 8.08 39.18 6.73
N ARG A 183 9.01 38.60 7.49
CA ARG A 183 10.09 39.37 8.17
C ARG A 183 11.04 40.04 7.17
N ALA A 184 11.40 39.33 6.09
CA ALA A 184 12.29 39.85 5.05
C ALA A 184 11.67 41.01 4.24
N ARG A 185 10.34 41.18 4.26
CA ARG A 185 9.66 42.33 3.60
C ARG A 185 9.52 43.55 4.49
N LEU A 186 9.75 43.42 5.78
CA LEU A 186 9.64 44.48 6.77
C LEU A 186 11.02 45.09 7.16
N ALA A 187 12.09 44.43 6.72
CA ALA A 187 13.47 44.89 6.86
C ALA A 187 13.95 45.56 5.57
#